data_7b4e9b3819c4f4f5f1e1db58e7efbad5
#
_entry.id   7b4e9b3819c4f4f5f1e1db58e7efbad5
#
_cell.length_a   1.000
_cell.length_b   1.000
_cell.length_c   1.000
_cell.angle_alpha   90.00
_cell.angle_beta   90.00
_cell.angle_gamma   90.00
#
_symmetry.space_group_name_H-M   'P 1'
#
loop_
_entity.id
_entity.type
_entity.pdbx_description
1 polymer ?
#
loop_
_entity_poly.entity_id
_entity_poly.type
_entity_poly.pdbx_seq_one_letter_code
_entity_poly.pdbx_strand_id
1 'polypeptide(L)'
;RIPLRQDWVIADRSNESDIFPEFTLPNDMPTAFVCNCDETAYKLVNQLKAAGYSIPDDISVVGYDNHIYSTICNPRLTTIDVNSRVMSTEAVDIILHKIRDGNYRRGRTLVTGKLVRRGSVKNLNEA
;
A
#
# COMPACT_ATOMS: atom_id res chain seq x y z
N ARG A 1 -16.69 -15.47 -7.22
CA ARG A 1 -16.38 -14.48 -6.17
C ARG A 1 -15.60 -15.18 -5.07
N ILE A 2 -14.41 -14.74 -4.75
CA ILE A 2 -13.58 -15.31 -3.66
C ILE A 2 -14.07 -14.66 -2.37
N PRO A 3 -14.50 -15.42 -1.34
CA PRO A 3 -14.91 -14.86 -0.06
C PRO A 3 -13.70 -14.30 0.69
N LEU A 4 -13.88 -13.14 1.34
CA LEU A 4 -12.87 -12.60 2.24
C LEU A 4 -12.84 -13.43 3.54
N ARG A 5 -11.67 -13.97 3.88
CA ARG A 5 -11.45 -14.65 5.16
C ARG A 5 -11.07 -13.61 6.21
N GLN A 6 -11.79 -13.59 7.32
CA GLN A 6 -11.57 -12.61 8.40
C GLN A 6 -10.22 -12.82 9.12
N ASP A 7 -9.75 -14.05 9.21
CA ASP A 7 -8.45 -14.42 9.79
C ASP A 7 -7.24 -13.95 8.94
N TRP A 8 -7.48 -13.51 7.70
CA TRP A 8 -6.48 -12.90 6.82
C TRP A 8 -6.49 -11.36 6.86
N VAL A 9 -7.41 -10.76 7.58
CA VAL A 9 -7.46 -9.31 7.80
C VAL A 9 -6.64 -8.98 9.04
N ILE A 10 -5.44 -8.41 8.82
CA ILE A 10 -4.49 -8.10 9.88
C ILE A 10 -4.57 -6.62 10.22
N ALA A 11 -4.76 -6.30 11.49
CA ALA A 11 -4.64 -4.93 11.97
C ALA A 11 -3.16 -4.48 11.90
N ASP A 12 -2.91 -3.34 11.28
CA ASP A 12 -1.56 -2.79 11.11
C ASP A 12 -1.23 -1.67 12.09
N ARG A 13 -2.24 -1.14 12.81
CA ARG A 13 -2.09 -0.03 13.76
C ARG A 13 -3.15 -0.04 14.84
N SER A 14 -2.85 0.63 15.96
CA SER A 14 -3.81 0.96 17.00
C SER A 14 -4.63 2.20 16.61
N ASN A 15 -5.63 2.54 17.44
CA ASN A 15 -6.41 3.78 17.27
C ASN A 15 -5.57 5.06 17.40
N GLU A 16 -4.32 4.96 17.85
CA GLU A 16 -3.38 6.08 18.06
C GLU A 16 -2.45 6.33 16.87
N SER A 17 -2.75 5.78 15.70
CA SER A 17 -2.09 6.07 14.41
C SER A 17 -0.73 5.41 14.16
N ASP A 18 -0.06 4.85 15.15
CA ASP A 18 1.24 4.23 14.95
C ASP A 18 1.10 2.83 14.35
N ILE A 19 1.87 2.57 13.29
CA ILE A 19 1.96 1.23 12.69
C ILE A 19 2.67 0.31 13.69
N PHE A 20 2.09 -0.85 13.96
CA PHE A 20 2.69 -1.83 14.86
C PHE A 20 4.11 -2.19 14.44
N PRO A 21 5.03 -2.42 15.40
CA PRO A 21 6.37 -2.90 15.09
C PRO A 21 6.34 -4.31 14.50
N GLU A 22 5.40 -5.14 14.95
CA GLU A 22 5.18 -6.51 14.50
C GLU A 22 3.69 -6.78 14.32
N PHE A 23 3.36 -7.66 13.35
CA PHE A 23 1.99 -8.06 13.04
C PHE A 23 1.71 -9.47 13.57
N THR A 24 0.48 -9.73 13.99
CA THR A 24 0.03 -11.09 14.27
C THR A 24 -0.24 -11.80 12.94
N LEU A 25 0.68 -12.67 12.54
CA LEU A 25 0.52 -13.44 11.30
C LEU A 25 -0.53 -14.55 11.48
N PRO A 26 -1.33 -14.87 10.45
CA PRO A 26 -2.30 -15.96 10.50
C PRO A 26 -1.60 -17.32 10.55
N ASN A 27 -2.23 -18.32 11.21
CA ASN A 27 -1.71 -19.68 11.25
C ASN A 27 -1.74 -20.35 9.86
N ASP A 28 -2.77 -20.04 9.07
CA ASP A 28 -2.92 -20.48 7.67
C ASP A 28 -2.53 -19.32 6.76
N MET A 29 -1.27 -19.31 6.32
CA MET A 29 -0.68 -18.20 5.58
C MET A 29 -1.26 -18.09 4.18
N PRO A 30 -1.70 -16.89 3.75
CA PRO A 30 -2.06 -16.64 2.36
C PRO A 30 -0.82 -16.59 1.47
N THR A 31 -0.98 -16.79 0.17
CA THR A 31 0.09 -16.66 -0.82
C THR A 31 0.39 -15.21 -1.22
N ALA A 32 -0.43 -14.25 -0.78
CA ALA A 32 -0.22 -12.83 -1.05
C ALA A 32 -0.85 -11.94 0.03
N PHE A 33 -0.20 -10.79 0.28
CA PHE A 33 -0.71 -9.71 1.10
C PHE A 33 -0.84 -8.41 0.29
N VAL A 34 -1.93 -7.68 0.55
CA VAL A 34 -2.13 -6.32 0.06
C VAL A 34 -2.13 -5.40 1.27
N CYS A 35 -1.16 -4.50 1.33
CA CYS A 35 -0.98 -3.56 2.44
C CYS A 35 -1.58 -2.20 2.09
N ASN A 36 -2.06 -1.48 3.10
CA ASN A 36 -2.66 -0.17 2.92
C ASN A 36 -1.63 0.94 2.63
N CYS A 37 -0.35 0.73 2.96
CA CYS A 37 0.75 1.63 2.61
C CYS A 37 2.09 0.87 2.50
N ASP A 38 3.09 1.51 1.89
CA ASP A 38 4.41 0.91 1.67
C ASP A 38 5.20 0.71 2.98
N GLU A 39 4.96 1.52 4.02
CA GLU A 39 5.61 1.33 5.31
C GLU A 39 5.14 0.04 5.98
N THR A 40 3.82 -0.22 6.00
CA THR A 40 3.26 -1.48 6.48
C THR A 40 3.80 -2.66 5.68
N ALA A 41 3.85 -2.53 4.34
CA ALA A 41 4.40 -3.57 3.46
C ALA A 41 5.88 -3.86 3.76
N TYR A 42 6.69 -2.82 3.97
CA TYR A 42 8.11 -2.95 4.32
C TYR A 42 8.31 -3.71 5.64
N LYS A 43 7.56 -3.34 6.69
CA LYS A 43 7.61 -4.02 7.99
C LYS A 43 7.18 -5.48 7.85
N LEU A 44 6.08 -5.73 7.13
CA LEU A 44 5.58 -7.09 6.87
C LEU A 44 6.61 -7.95 6.12
N VAL A 45 7.24 -7.43 5.06
CA VAL A 45 8.29 -8.18 4.32
C VAL A 45 9.44 -8.57 5.23
N ASN A 46 9.91 -7.66 6.10
CA ASN A 46 10.98 -7.96 7.03
C ASN A 46 10.57 -9.04 8.05
N GLN A 47 9.35 -8.96 8.57
CA GLN A 47 8.82 -9.97 9.49
C GLN A 47 8.64 -11.34 8.83
N LEU A 48 8.09 -11.39 7.61
CA LEU A 48 7.93 -12.64 6.84
C LEU A 48 9.28 -13.29 6.57
N LYS A 49 10.30 -12.51 6.19
CA LYS A 49 11.66 -13.01 5.97
C LYS A 49 12.29 -13.53 7.26
N ALA A 50 12.09 -12.86 8.39
CA ALA A 50 12.54 -13.34 9.70
C ALA A 50 11.84 -14.64 10.11
N ALA A 51 10.60 -14.86 9.67
CA ALA A 51 9.86 -16.12 9.84
C ALA A 51 10.23 -17.22 8.82
N GLY A 52 11.17 -16.96 7.91
CA GLY A 52 11.69 -17.95 6.95
C GLY A 52 11.00 -17.97 5.59
N TYR A 53 10.05 -17.06 5.30
CA TYR A 53 9.39 -16.97 4.00
C TYR A 53 10.23 -16.21 2.97
N SER A 54 10.22 -16.67 1.74
CA SER A 54 10.82 -16.00 0.58
C SER A 54 9.81 -15.11 -0.13
N ILE A 55 10.19 -13.86 -0.41
CA ILE A 55 9.38 -12.93 -1.18
C ILE A 55 10.08 -12.70 -2.54
N PRO A 56 9.43 -12.92 -3.66
CA PRO A 56 7.99 -13.22 -3.84
C PRO A 56 7.65 -14.72 -3.93
N ASP A 57 8.61 -15.64 -3.75
CA ASP A 57 8.45 -17.05 -4.13
C ASP A 57 7.39 -17.78 -3.30
N ASP A 58 7.40 -17.61 -2.00
CA ASP A 58 6.38 -18.17 -1.09
C ASP A 58 5.19 -17.24 -0.95
N ILE A 59 5.45 -15.92 -0.75
CA ILE A 59 4.44 -14.92 -0.47
C ILE A 59 4.70 -13.66 -1.30
N SER A 60 3.72 -13.22 -2.07
CA SER A 60 3.73 -11.94 -2.77
C SER A 60 3.24 -10.82 -1.85
N VAL A 61 3.84 -9.62 -1.96
CA VAL A 61 3.42 -8.45 -1.17
C VAL A 61 3.26 -7.23 -2.06
N VAL A 62 2.12 -6.53 -1.92
CA VAL A 62 1.81 -5.27 -2.61
C VAL A 62 1.63 -4.17 -1.59
N GLY A 63 2.29 -3.03 -1.81
CA GLY A 63 2.14 -1.81 -1.04
C GLY A 63 1.22 -0.79 -1.70
N TYR A 64 1.20 0.43 -1.15
CA TYR A 64 0.45 1.57 -1.64
C TYR A 64 1.21 2.87 -1.32
N ASP A 65 1.08 3.92 -2.13
CA ASP A 65 1.64 5.28 -2.07
C ASP A 65 2.89 5.52 -2.94
N ASN A 66 3.67 4.51 -3.32
CA ASN A 66 4.99 4.64 -3.95
C ASN A 66 5.95 5.50 -3.10
N HIS A 67 5.88 5.32 -1.78
CA HIS A 67 6.74 5.99 -0.80
C HIS A 67 8.16 5.39 -0.79
N ILE A 68 9.10 6.05 -0.09
CA ILE A 68 10.51 5.63 0.02
C ILE A 68 10.66 4.15 0.45
N TYR A 69 9.79 3.65 1.32
CA TYR A 69 9.79 2.27 1.77
C TYR A 69 9.65 1.25 0.63
N SER A 70 8.94 1.62 -0.46
CA SER A 70 8.82 0.74 -1.61
C SER A 70 10.13 0.52 -2.37
N THR A 71 11.08 1.45 -2.26
CA THR A 71 12.36 1.41 -2.96
C THR A 71 13.49 0.84 -2.11
N ILE A 72 13.46 1.05 -0.78
CA ILE A 72 14.47 0.53 0.15
C ILE A 72 14.18 -0.90 0.60
N CYS A 73 12.95 -1.39 0.41
CA CYS A 73 12.58 -2.78 0.67
C CYS A 73 13.37 -3.73 -0.23
N ASN A 74 13.67 -4.92 0.27
CA ASN A 74 14.29 -5.99 -0.52
C ASN A 74 13.42 -7.26 -0.43
N PRO A 75 12.85 -7.74 -1.56
CA PRO A 75 12.81 -7.10 -2.88
C PRO A 75 12.04 -5.78 -2.87
N ARG A 76 12.30 -4.90 -3.85
CA ARG A 76 11.56 -3.63 -4.00
C ARG A 76 10.08 -3.92 -4.18
N LEU A 77 9.21 -3.13 -3.51
CA LEU A 77 7.77 -3.38 -3.50
C LEU A 77 7.09 -2.96 -4.81
N THR A 78 6.26 -3.84 -5.33
CA THR A 78 5.17 -3.50 -6.23
C THR A 78 4.16 -2.67 -5.44
N THR A 79 3.76 -1.52 -5.98
CA THR A 79 2.94 -0.53 -5.26
C THR A 79 2.08 0.28 -6.21
N ILE A 80 1.20 1.11 -5.68
CA ILE A 80 0.42 2.11 -6.44
C ILE A 80 1.03 3.48 -6.22
N ASP A 81 1.46 4.13 -7.30
CA ASP A 81 1.82 5.55 -7.28
C ASP A 81 0.52 6.37 -7.28
N VAL A 82 0.27 7.08 -6.20
CA VAL A 82 -0.95 7.89 -6.00
C VAL A 82 -0.90 9.25 -6.70
N ASN A 83 0.21 9.56 -7.39
CA ASN A 83 0.43 10.84 -8.08
C ASN A 83 0.23 12.06 -7.16
N SER A 84 0.95 12.07 -6.04
CA SER A 84 0.86 13.10 -5.00
C SER A 84 1.06 14.52 -5.55
N ARG A 85 1.86 14.67 -6.62
CA ARG A 85 2.06 15.97 -7.30
C ARG A 85 0.75 16.50 -7.89
N VAL A 86 0.01 15.67 -8.63
CA VAL A 86 -1.29 16.08 -9.19
C VAL A 86 -2.28 16.34 -8.07
N MET A 87 -2.34 15.47 -7.06
CA MET A 87 -3.23 15.66 -5.90
C MET A 87 -2.98 17.00 -5.19
N SER A 88 -1.72 17.35 -4.93
CA SER A 88 -1.38 18.60 -4.27
C SER A 88 -1.69 19.82 -5.12
N THR A 89 -1.43 19.77 -6.43
CA THR A 89 -1.77 20.86 -7.36
C THR A 89 -3.29 21.10 -7.38
N GLU A 90 -4.08 20.04 -7.55
CA GLU A 90 -5.54 20.12 -7.53
C GLU A 90 -6.08 20.67 -6.19
N ALA A 91 -5.50 20.23 -5.07
CA ALA A 91 -5.91 20.71 -3.75
C ALA A 91 -5.63 22.22 -3.58
N VAL A 92 -4.44 22.67 -4.01
CA VAL A 92 -4.08 24.10 -3.96
C VAL A 92 -5.01 24.92 -4.84
N ASP A 93 -5.29 24.48 -6.06
CA ASP A 93 -6.19 25.18 -6.98
C ASP A 93 -7.60 25.31 -6.41
N ILE A 94 -8.14 24.25 -5.79
CA ILE A 94 -9.44 24.29 -5.12
C ILE A 94 -9.45 25.32 -3.99
N ILE A 95 -8.39 25.35 -3.16
CA ILE A 95 -8.27 26.30 -2.04
C ILE A 95 -8.20 27.74 -2.55
N LEU A 96 -7.38 28.01 -3.58
CA LEU A 96 -7.25 29.35 -4.15
C LEU A 96 -8.56 29.86 -4.76
N HIS A 97 -9.31 29.00 -5.44
CA HIS A 97 -10.63 29.35 -5.96
C HIS A 97 -11.61 29.65 -4.82
N LYS A 98 -11.60 28.86 -3.74
CA LYS A 98 -12.44 29.09 -2.57
C LYS A 98 -12.11 30.40 -1.84
N ILE A 99 -10.85 30.79 -1.78
CA ILE A 99 -10.43 32.07 -1.17
C ILE A 99 -10.93 33.26 -2.00
N ARG A 100 -10.87 33.14 -3.34
CA ARG A 100 -11.33 34.21 -4.27
C ARG A 100 -12.84 34.33 -4.36
N ASP A 101 -13.54 33.20 -4.32
CA ASP A 101 -14.99 33.10 -4.40
C ASP A 101 -15.50 32.16 -3.31
N GLY A 102 -16.04 32.72 -2.23
CA GLY A 102 -16.61 31.97 -1.11
C GLY A 102 -17.76 31.03 -1.49
N ASN A 103 -18.40 31.27 -2.63
CA ASN A 103 -19.47 30.41 -3.17
C ASN A 103 -18.95 29.29 -4.07
N TYR A 104 -17.64 29.28 -4.39
CA TYR A 104 -17.06 28.23 -5.23
C TYR A 104 -17.35 26.84 -4.67
N ARG A 105 -17.90 25.99 -5.52
CA ARG A 105 -18.19 24.59 -5.22
C ARG A 105 -17.60 23.72 -6.32
N ARG A 106 -16.75 22.80 -5.94
CA ARG A 106 -16.24 21.74 -6.82
C ARG A 106 -16.60 20.40 -6.20
N GLY A 107 -17.13 19.50 -7.00
CA GLY A 107 -17.43 18.14 -6.60
C GLY A 107 -16.16 17.33 -6.34
N ARG A 108 -16.33 16.02 -6.11
CA ARG A 108 -15.22 15.10 -5.89
C ARG A 108 -14.30 15.05 -7.13
N THR A 109 -13.02 15.34 -6.93
CA THR A 109 -11.97 15.13 -7.93
C THR A 109 -11.32 13.78 -7.69
N LEU A 110 -11.23 12.94 -8.71
CA LEU A 110 -10.54 11.66 -8.66
C LEU A 110 -9.18 11.80 -9.36
N VAL A 111 -8.12 11.42 -8.66
CA VAL A 111 -6.78 11.27 -9.24
C VAL A 111 -6.49 9.79 -9.35
N THR A 112 -6.23 9.33 -10.57
CA THR A 112 -5.96 7.92 -10.84
C THR A 112 -4.53 7.56 -10.43
N GLY A 113 -4.39 6.52 -9.59
CA GLY A 113 -3.10 5.92 -9.27
C GLY A 113 -2.58 5.07 -10.44
N LYS A 114 -1.27 4.85 -10.45
CA LYS A 114 -0.57 4.02 -11.43
C LYS A 114 0.12 2.84 -10.73
N LEU A 115 -0.11 1.63 -11.25
CA LEU A 115 0.61 0.45 -10.77
C LEU A 115 2.10 0.54 -11.15
N VAL A 116 2.97 0.44 -10.14
CA VAL A 116 4.42 0.35 -10.28
C VAL A 116 4.84 -1.08 -9.95
N ARG A 117 5.12 -1.88 -10.97
CA ARG A 117 5.57 -3.26 -10.80
C ARG A 117 7.04 -3.32 -10.42
N ARG A 118 7.37 -4.12 -9.40
CA ARG A 118 8.73 -4.40 -8.94
C ARG A 118 8.86 -5.87 -8.53
N GLY A 119 9.84 -6.22 -7.70
CA GLY A 119 10.20 -7.60 -7.40
C GLY A 119 9.41 -8.31 -6.30
N SER A 120 8.43 -7.68 -5.65
CA SER A 120 7.72 -8.26 -4.51
C SER A 120 6.49 -9.11 -4.86
N VAL A 121 6.21 -9.29 -6.15
CA VAL A 121 5.06 -10.07 -6.64
C VAL A 121 5.54 -11.08 -7.67
N LYS A 122 5.18 -12.35 -7.48
CA LYS A 122 5.48 -13.45 -8.39
C LYS A 122 4.57 -13.41 -9.62
N ASN A 123 5.16 -13.56 -10.80
CA ASN A 123 4.40 -13.76 -12.04
C ASN A 123 4.13 -15.25 -12.23
N LEU A 124 2.89 -15.67 -12.01
CA LEU A 124 2.50 -17.08 -12.14
C LEU A 124 2.43 -17.57 -13.60
N ASN A 125 2.51 -16.66 -14.59
CA ASN A 125 2.48 -17.02 -16.01
C ASN A 125 3.88 -17.23 -16.60
N GLU A 126 4.94 -17.02 -15.83
CA GLU A 126 6.33 -17.19 -16.25
C GLU A 126 7.00 -18.41 -15.61
N ALA A 127 6.21 -19.39 -15.15
CA ALA A 127 6.68 -20.63 -14.55
C ALA A 127 6.85 -21.75 -15.60
#